data_3b2c6a9aca03e3b475df5fdef176e9cf
#
_entry.id   3b2c6a9aca03e3b475df5fdef176e9cf
#
_cell.length_a   1.000
_cell.length_b   1.000
_cell.length_c   1.000
_cell.angle_alpha   90.00
_cell.angle_beta   90.00
_cell.angle_gamma   90.00
#
_symmetry.space_group_name_H-M   'P 1'
#
loop_
_entity.id
_entity.type
_entity.pdbx_description
1 polymer ?
#
loop_
_entity_poly.entity_id
_entity_poly.type
_entity_poly.pdbx_seq_one_letter_code
_entity_poly.pdbx_strand_id
1 'polypeptide(L)'
;MLESEAITGSRIELPEIIFGTSSLGNLYEVVDEDTKKAIIKECIDNSSGIVLFDTAGKYGAGLALETLGKYLKELEVDPRKVVISNKLGWYRTELTHDQPTFEPGVWAGLKHDAVQKISYDGILACYEQGNILLGNYAAQMVSIHDPDEYLAAANGLEDAEVRYSDILNAYQALLDLKKAGRVQSVGIGCKDWKVIQRICKDVKLDWVMIANSLTVHSHPTDLIDFIGDLQSQGISVINSAVFNGGFLTGSDYYNYQKVNYHTTNGDKLYLWRYKFYTICKRFEVDPAQACVEFGLQIKGVNAIALNTTKPEKVKLNIALIGKKAPEGFWQAMIAAKLIHISIDTFKSATHANTDL
;
A
#
# COMPACT_ATOMS: atom_id res chain seq x y z
N MET A 1 -20.29 -27.78 0.13
CA MET A 1 -20.76 -26.52 0.75
C MET A 1 -20.03 -26.45 2.08
N LEU A 2 -18.98 -25.64 2.17
CA LEU A 2 -18.33 -25.32 3.44
C LEU A 2 -19.14 -24.16 4.02
N GLU A 3 -19.84 -24.44 5.13
CA GLU A 3 -20.49 -23.40 5.93
C GLU A 3 -19.40 -22.44 6.40
N SER A 4 -19.44 -21.21 5.91
CA SER A 4 -18.62 -20.13 6.46
C SER A 4 -19.17 -19.81 7.84
N GLU A 5 -18.47 -20.18 8.88
CA GLU A 5 -18.72 -19.60 10.21
C GLU A 5 -18.68 -18.09 10.07
N ALA A 6 -19.78 -17.44 10.42
CA ALA A 6 -19.90 -16.00 10.38
C ALA A 6 -18.82 -15.40 11.30
N ILE A 7 -17.87 -14.70 10.70
CA ILE A 7 -16.80 -14.02 11.42
C ILE A 7 -17.42 -12.84 12.16
N THR A 8 -17.79 -13.07 13.43
CA THR A 8 -18.33 -12.03 14.31
C THR A 8 -17.25 -11.06 14.71
N GLY A 9 -17.23 -9.88 14.12
CA GLY A 9 -16.99 -8.58 14.72
C GLY A 9 -15.70 -8.27 15.47
N SER A 10 -14.57 -8.95 15.28
CA SER A 10 -13.29 -8.47 15.80
C SER A 10 -12.59 -7.61 14.72
N ARG A 11 -12.21 -6.39 15.08
CA ARG A 11 -11.39 -5.51 14.24
C ARG A 11 -10.10 -6.27 13.86
N ILE A 12 -9.73 -6.25 12.57
CA ILE A 12 -8.45 -6.84 12.14
C ILE A 12 -7.33 -6.06 12.82
N GLU A 13 -6.50 -6.76 13.61
CA GLU A 13 -5.27 -6.22 14.13
C GLU A 13 -4.22 -6.22 13.01
N LEU A 14 -3.77 -5.04 12.61
CA LEU A 14 -2.80 -4.90 11.53
C LEU A 14 -1.39 -5.27 12.02
N PRO A 15 -0.67 -6.17 11.32
CA PRO A 15 0.76 -6.33 11.57
C PRO A 15 1.52 -5.05 11.18
N GLU A 16 2.63 -4.76 11.85
CA GLU A 16 3.43 -3.56 11.52
C GLU A 16 3.94 -3.55 10.08
N ILE A 17 4.15 -4.74 9.47
CA ILE A 17 4.52 -4.86 8.05
C ILE A 17 3.39 -5.53 7.26
N ILE A 18 3.09 -4.95 6.09
CA ILE A 18 2.15 -5.47 5.09
C ILE A 18 2.94 -5.73 3.81
N PHE A 19 2.72 -6.88 3.19
CA PHE A 19 3.43 -7.24 1.96
C PHE A 19 2.62 -6.84 0.73
N GLY A 20 3.10 -5.81 0.01
CA GLY A 20 2.56 -5.42 -1.28
C GLY A 20 2.85 -6.48 -2.35
N THR A 21 1.94 -6.64 -3.30
CA THR A 21 2.02 -7.69 -4.34
C THR A 21 2.08 -7.15 -5.76
N SER A 22 2.35 -5.86 -5.98
CA SER A 22 2.42 -5.32 -7.35
C SER A 22 3.53 -5.98 -8.18
N SER A 23 4.62 -6.44 -7.58
CA SER A 23 5.66 -7.24 -8.24
C SER A 23 5.15 -8.58 -8.77
N LEU A 24 4.20 -9.23 -8.09
CA LEU A 24 3.57 -10.47 -8.56
C LEU A 24 2.70 -10.23 -9.82
N GLY A 25 2.26 -8.98 -10.04
CA GLY A 25 1.55 -8.52 -11.23
C GLY A 25 2.46 -8.05 -12.36
N ASN A 26 3.78 -8.27 -12.27
CA ASN A 26 4.78 -7.84 -13.26
C ASN A 26 4.88 -6.31 -13.42
N LEU A 27 4.89 -5.58 -12.33
CA LEU A 27 5.12 -4.12 -12.35
C LEU A 27 6.51 -3.82 -12.94
N TYR A 28 6.55 -3.13 -14.08
CA TYR A 28 7.70 -2.71 -14.89
C TYR A 28 8.52 -3.83 -15.55
N GLU A 29 8.54 -5.03 -15.00
CA GLU A 29 9.30 -6.16 -15.53
C GLU A 29 8.56 -7.48 -15.31
N VAL A 30 8.83 -8.45 -16.16
CA VAL A 30 8.32 -9.81 -15.96
C VAL A 30 9.15 -10.47 -14.88
N VAL A 31 8.51 -10.82 -13.76
CA VAL A 31 9.11 -11.66 -12.71
C VAL A 31 8.79 -13.11 -13.01
N ASP A 32 9.80 -13.98 -13.00
CA ASP A 32 9.59 -15.41 -13.24
C ASP A 32 8.81 -16.09 -12.10
N GLU A 33 8.19 -17.21 -12.40
CA GLU A 33 7.29 -17.90 -11.50
C GLU A 33 8.00 -18.44 -10.23
N ASP A 34 9.24 -18.91 -10.34
CA ASP A 34 10.01 -19.39 -9.19
C ASP A 34 10.35 -18.24 -8.23
N THR A 35 10.72 -17.09 -8.77
CA THR A 35 10.95 -15.87 -7.99
C THR A 35 9.67 -15.39 -7.30
N LYS A 36 8.53 -15.38 -7.98
CA LYS A 36 7.22 -15.02 -7.37
C LYS A 36 6.87 -15.96 -6.22
N LYS A 37 7.04 -17.28 -6.43
CA LYS A 37 6.82 -18.29 -5.38
C LYS A 37 7.76 -18.09 -4.19
N ALA A 38 9.03 -17.82 -4.46
CA ALA A 38 10.02 -17.58 -3.42
C ALA A 38 9.69 -16.32 -2.61
N ILE A 39 9.24 -15.22 -3.23
CA ILE A 39 8.81 -14.00 -2.51
C ILE A 39 7.68 -14.35 -1.53
N ILE A 40 6.62 -15.04 -1.98
CA ILE A 40 5.49 -15.41 -1.12
C ILE A 40 5.98 -16.33 0.02
N LYS A 41 6.81 -17.30 -0.29
CA LYS A 41 7.39 -18.21 0.72
C LYS A 41 8.18 -17.45 1.79
N GLU A 42 9.06 -16.53 1.38
CA GLU A 42 9.83 -15.70 2.32
C GLU A 42 8.93 -14.83 3.20
N CYS A 43 7.82 -14.30 2.66
CA CYS A 43 6.85 -13.55 3.47
C CYS A 43 6.22 -14.43 4.55
N ILE A 44 5.85 -15.67 4.23
CA ILE A 44 5.26 -16.62 5.17
C ILE A 44 6.29 -17.10 6.21
N ASP A 45 7.46 -17.52 5.76
CA ASP A 45 8.46 -18.16 6.64
C ASP A 45 9.09 -17.18 7.63
N ASN A 46 9.18 -15.89 7.31
CA ASN A 46 9.79 -14.89 8.17
C ASN A 46 8.79 -14.05 8.99
N SER A 47 7.50 -14.35 8.91
CA SER A 47 6.47 -13.69 9.72
C SER A 47 6.12 -14.54 10.93
N SER A 48 6.06 -13.94 12.13
CA SER A 48 5.78 -14.63 13.39
C SER A 48 4.29 -14.79 13.72
N GLY A 49 3.38 -14.19 12.91
CA GLY A 49 1.94 -14.17 13.17
C GLY A 49 1.15 -14.22 11.88
N ILE A 50 0.03 -13.48 11.85
CA ILE A 50 -0.79 -13.32 10.65
C ILE A 50 0.03 -12.58 9.60
N VAL A 51 0.06 -13.12 8.39
CA VAL A 51 0.68 -12.49 7.22
C VAL A 51 -0.37 -11.71 6.45
N LEU A 52 -0.18 -10.41 6.27
CA LEU A 52 -1.09 -9.58 5.51
C LEU A 52 -0.49 -9.24 4.14
N PHE A 53 -1.17 -9.67 3.08
CA PHE A 53 -0.87 -9.31 1.70
C PHE A 53 -1.81 -8.22 1.21
N ASP A 54 -1.26 -7.15 0.63
CA ASP A 54 -2.00 -6.10 -0.03
C ASP A 54 -1.90 -6.26 -1.55
N THR A 55 -3.03 -6.45 -2.20
CA THR A 55 -3.17 -6.75 -3.63
C THR A 55 -4.25 -5.90 -4.30
N ALA A 56 -4.43 -6.07 -5.60
CA ALA A 56 -5.44 -5.36 -6.37
C ALA A 56 -5.79 -6.05 -7.67
N GLY A 57 -7.03 -5.89 -8.14
CA GLY A 57 -7.43 -6.27 -9.49
C GLY A 57 -6.67 -5.52 -10.58
N LYS A 58 -6.21 -4.29 -10.31
CA LYS A 58 -5.36 -3.48 -11.18
C LYS A 58 -3.97 -4.12 -11.39
N TYR A 59 -3.42 -4.80 -10.39
CA TYR A 59 -2.05 -5.31 -10.43
C TYR A 59 -1.89 -6.43 -11.47
N GLY A 60 -1.40 -6.03 -12.66
CA GLY A 60 -1.24 -6.91 -13.80
C GLY A 60 -2.57 -7.49 -14.31
N ALA A 61 -3.65 -6.70 -14.32
CA ALA A 61 -4.98 -7.18 -14.69
C ALA A 61 -5.40 -8.43 -13.86
N GLY A 62 -5.18 -8.38 -12.54
CA GLY A 62 -5.47 -9.49 -11.63
C GLY A 62 -4.43 -10.60 -11.58
N LEU A 63 -3.31 -10.50 -12.32
CA LEU A 63 -2.22 -11.49 -12.27
C LEU A 63 -1.67 -11.64 -10.85
N ALA A 64 -1.56 -10.53 -10.08
CA ALA A 64 -1.09 -10.60 -8.70
C ALA A 64 -2.02 -11.42 -7.79
N LEU A 65 -3.33 -11.30 -7.95
CA LEU A 65 -4.33 -12.11 -7.22
C LEU A 65 -4.20 -13.60 -7.55
N GLU A 66 -4.14 -13.91 -8.84
CA GLU A 66 -4.02 -15.28 -9.35
C GLU A 66 -2.72 -15.94 -8.88
N THR A 67 -1.60 -15.21 -8.98
CA THR A 67 -0.27 -15.67 -8.53
C THR A 67 -0.26 -15.90 -7.01
N LEU A 68 -0.82 -14.95 -6.24
CA LEU A 68 -0.90 -15.08 -4.78
C LEU A 68 -1.71 -16.33 -4.38
N GLY A 69 -2.93 -16.50 -4.91
CA GLY A 69 -3.77 -17.65 -4.62
C GLY A 69 -3.15 -18.98 -5.02
N LYS A 70 -2.52 -19.04 -6.21
CA LYS A 70 -1.78 -20.22 -6.70
C LYS A 70 -0.69 -20.66 -5.72
N TYR A 71 0.20 -19.74 -5.35
CA TYR A 71 1.37 -20.11 -4.55
C TYR A 71 1.06 -20.26 -3.06
N LEU A 72 0.10 -19.56 -2.51
CA LEU A 72 -0.40 -19.87 -1.17
C LEU A 72 -0.95 -21.29 -1.08
N LYS A 73 -1.67 -21.76 -2.12
CA LYS A 73 -2.17 -23.14 -2.21
C LYS A 73 -1.04 -24.14 -2.38
N GLU A 74 -0.07 -23.91 -3.29
CA GLU A 74 1.07 -24.80 -3.51
C GLU A 74 1.99 -24.92 -2.29
N LEU A 75 2.07 -23.86 -1.47
CA LEU A 75 2.83 -23.85 -0.22
C LEU A 75 2.00 -24.37 0.97
N GLU A 76 0.78 -24.86 0.72
CA GLU A 76 -0.13 -25.42 1.72
C GLU A 76 -0.38 -24.48 2.91
N VAL A 77 -0.44 -23.15 2.65
CA VAL A 77 -0.62 -22.14 3.70
C VAL A 77 -2.05 -22.20 4.24
N ASP A 78 -2.19 -22.34 5.56
CA ASP A 78 -3.50 -22.30 6.22
C ASP A 78 -4.17 -20.93 5.98
N PRO A 79 -5.39 -20.85 5.41
CA PRO A 79 -6.10 -19.59 5.18
C PRO A 79 -6.28 -18.73 6.44
N ARG A 80 -6.29 -19.34 7.64
CA ARG A 80 -6.40 -18.63 8.93
C ARG A 80 -5.13 -17.87 9.31
N LYS A 81 -3.97 -18.17 8.67
CA LYS A 81 -2.70 -17.48 8.89
C LYS A 81 -2.48 -16.29 7.96
N VAL A 82 -3.40 -16.06 7.02
CA VAL A 82 -3.25 -15.05 5.99
C VAL A 82 -4.46 -14.12 5.98
N VAL A 83 -4.22 -12.83 5.96
CA VAL A 83 -5.20 -11.80 5.64
C VAL A 83 -4.87 -11.21 4.27
N ILE A 84 -5.86 -11.08 3.41
CA ILE A 84 -5.72 -10.50 2.08
C ILE A 84 -6.53 -9.21 2.02
N SER A 85 -5.82 -8.11 1.72
CA SER A 85 -6.41 -6.82 1.36
C SER A 85 -6.47 -6.72 -0.16
N ASN A 86 -7.67 -6.57 -0.73
CA ASN A 86 -7.87 -6.40 -2.17
C ASN A 86 -8.46 -5.02 -2.48
N LYS A 87 -7.71 -4.23 -3.27
CA LYS A 87 -8.20 -2.95 -3.80
C LYS A 87 -9.04 -3.20 -5.05
N LEU A 88 -10.32 -2.85 -5.00
CA LEU A 88 -11.35 -3.09 -6.01
C LEU A 88 -11.52 -1.87 -6.92
N GLY A 89 -12.25 -2.06 -8.03
CA GLY A 89 -12.52 -1.00 -9.01
C GLY A 89 -11.88 -1.28 -10.37
N TRP A 90 -11.10 -2.37 -10.50
CA TRP A 90 -10.54 -2.82 -11.76
C TRP A 90 -10.92 -4.27 -12.01
N TYR A 91 -11.51 -4.51 -13.19
CA TYR A 91 -12.06 -5.81 -13.59
C TYR A 91 -11.25 -6.36 -14.77
N ARG A 92 -10.71 -7.58 -14.64
CA ARG A 92 -9.99 -8.29 -15.69
C ARG A 92 -10.91 -8.58 -16.87
N THR A 93 -10.39 -8.32 -18.08
CA THR A 93 -11.04 -8.63 -19.36
C THR A 93 -10.07 -9.37 -20.28
N GLU A 94 -10.56 -9.81 -21.44
CA GLU A 94 -9.69 -10.36 -22.47
C GLU A 94 -8.77 -9.28 -23.05
N LEU A 95 -7.53 -9.66 -23.37
CA LEU A 95 -6.59 -8.83 -24.09
C LEU A 95 -6.90 -8.93 -25.59
N THR A 96 -7.53 -7.90 -26.15
CA THR A 96 -7.92 -7.85 -27.57
C THR A 96 -6.94 -7.07 -28.44
N HIS A 97 -5.89 -6.50 -27.85
CA HIS A 97 -4.84 -5.71 -28.49
C HIS A 97 -3.47 -6.28 -28.17
N ASP A 98 -2.42 -5.85 -28.87
CA ASP A 98 -1.04 -6.29 -28.61
C ASP A 98 -0.53 -5.90 -27.20
N GLN A 99 -1.12 -4.86 -26.62
CA GLN A 99 -0.77 -4.35 -25.29
C GLN A 99 -2.04 -4.03 -24.50
N PRO A 100 -2.00 -4.11 -23.17
CA PRO A 100 -3.10 -3.68 -22.31
C PRO A 100 -3.47 -2.21 -22.55
N THR A 101 -4.76 -1.91 -22.45
CA THR A 101 -5.27 -0.54 -22.66
C THR A 101 -5.16 0.33 -21.42
N PHE A 102 -5.01 -0.29 -20.22
CA PHE A 102 -4.81 0.42 -18.97
C PHE A 102 -3.31 0.56 -18.65
N GLU A 103 -2.91 1.71 -18.11
CA GLU A 103 -1.54 2.02 -17.68
C GLU A 103 -0.46 1.56 -18.70
N PRO A 104 -0.43 2.09 -19.93
CA PRO A 104 0.50 1.65 -20.96
C PRO A 104 1.96 1.70 -20.50
N GLY A 105 2.69 0.60 -20.69
CA GLY A 105 4.11 0.49 -20.32
C GLY A 105 4.40 0.27 -18.84
N VAL A 106 3.39 0.17 -17.99
CA VAL A 106 3.55 -0.06 -16.55
C VAL A 106 3.62 -1.56 -16.21
N TRP A 107 2.79 -2.37 -16.85
CA TRP A 107 2.67 -3.81 -16.57
C TRP A 107 3.26 -4.66 -17.71
N ALA A 108 4.19 -5.53 -17.39
CA ALA A 108 4.94 -6.30 -18.39
C ALA A 108 4.35 -7.70 -18.63
N GLY A 109 4.30 -8.14 -19.91
CA GLY A 109 4.00 -9.53 -20.30
C GLY A 109 2.61 -10.00 -19.89
N LEU A 110 1.60 -9.14 -19.88
CA LEU A 110 0.24 -9.48 -19.51
C LEU A 110 -0.46 -10.30 -20.59
N LYS A 111 -1.34 -11.21 -20.16
CA LYS A 111 -2.25 -12.00 -21.00
C LYS A 111 -3.69 -11.49 -20.98
N HIS A 112 -3.97 -10.52 -20.13
CA HIS A 112 -5.30 -9.95 -19.91
C HIS A 112 -5.21 -8.43 -19.91
N ASP A 113 -6.35 -7.81 -20.18
CA ASP A 113 -6.58 -6.38 -20.00
C ASP A 113 -7.41 -6.13 -18.74
N ALA A 114 -7.60 -4.87 -18.37
CA ALA A 114 -8.47 -4.50 -17.28
C ALA A 114 -9.25 -3.22 -17.60
N VAL A 115 -10.50 -3.16 -17.12
CA VAL A 115 -11.35 -1.99 -17.21
C VAL A 115 -11.72 -1.49 -15.83
N GLN A 116 -11.82 -0.16 -15.71
CA GLN A 116 -12.23 0.45 -14.45
C GLN A 116 -13.74 0.33 -14.27
N LYS A 117 -14.18 -0.13 -13.08
CA LYS A 117 -15.59 -0.31 -12.71
C LYS A 117 -15.84 0.23 -11.31
N ILE A 118 -15.88 1.55 -11.17
CA ILE A 118 -16.21 2.23 -9.90
C ILE A 118 -17.71 2.55 -9.91
N SER A 119 -18.50 1.60 -9.42
CA SER A 119 -19.95 1.69 -9.20
C SER A 119 -20.36 0.60 -8.22
N TYR A 120 -21.58 0.60 -7.72
CA TYR A 120 -22.08 -0.44 -6.83
C TYR A 120 -21.90 -1.84 -7.44
N ASP A 121 -22.49 -2.11 -8.60
CA ASP A 121 -22.41 -3.41 -9.27
C ASP A 121 -21.00 -3.74 -9.77
N GLY A 122 -20.25 -2.71 -10.20
CA GLY A 122 -18.87 -2.85 -10.61
C GLY A 122 -17.95 -3.34 -9.49
N ILE A 123 -18.12 -2.83 -8.29
CA ILE A 123 -17.36 -3.25 -7.10
C ILE A 123 -17.72 -4.69 -6.71
N LEU A 124 -19.00 -5.06 -6.72
CA LEU A 124 -19.41 -6.45 -6.46
C LEU A 124 -18.80 -7.40 -7.49
N ALA A 125 -18.83 -7.05 -8.78
CA ALA A 125 -18.19 -7.85 -9.83
C ALA A 125 -16.67 -7.98 -9.63
N CYS A 126 -15.98 -6.90 -9.26
CA CYS A 126 -14.55 -6.92 -8.96
C CYS A 126 -14.23 -7.79 -7.74
N TYR A 127 -15.08 -7.76 -6.71
CA TYR A 127 -14.92 -8.59 -5.51
C TYR A 127 -15.06 -10.09 -5.84
N GLU A 128 -16.10 -10.47 -6.58
CA GLU A 128 -16.32 -11.87 -6.99
C GLU A 128 -15.17 -12.36 -7.89
N GLN A 129 -14.78 -11.59 -8.90
CA GLN A 129 -13.69 -11.96 -9.77
C GLN A 129 -12.37 -12.09 -8.99
N GLY A 130 -12.09 -11.16 -8.07
CA GLY A 130 -10.89 -11.20 -7.23
C GLY A 130 -10.80 -12.48 -6.40
N ASN A 131 -11.91 -12.92 -5.80
CA ASN A 131 -11.96 -14.16 -5.04
C ASN A 131 -11.86 -15.40 -5.92
N ILE A 132 -12.40 -15.38 -7.15
CA ILE A 132 -12.18 -16.46 -8.13
C ILE A 132 -10.69 -16.59 -8.46
N LEU A 133 -9.98 -15.48 -8.66
CA LEU A 133 -8.54 -15.46 -8.94
C LEU A 133 -7.70 -15.95 -7.76
N LEU A 134 -8.12 -15.63 -6.53
CA LEU A 134 -7.48 -16.09 -5.30
C LEU A 134 -7.72 -17.58 -5.01
N GLY A 135 -8.71 -18.20 -5.65
CA GLY A 135 -8.99 -19.64 -5.55
C GLY A 135 -9.50 -20.07 -4.16
N ASN A 136 -8.64 -20.72 -3.35
CA ASN A 136 -9.01 -21.22 -2.03
C ASN A 136 -8.99 -20.13 -0.94
N TYR A 137 -8.62 -18.90 -1.28
CA TYR A 137 -8.51 -17.77 -0.38
C TYR A 137 -9.54 -16.70 -0.77
N ALA A 138 -9.85 -15.81 0.17
CA ALA A 138 -10.76 -14.70 -0.07
C ALA A 138 -10.20 -13.42 0.55
N ALA A 139 -10.58 -12.26 0.00
CA ALA A 139 -10.22 -10.98 0.58
C ALA A 139 -11.05 -10.71 1.84
N GLN A 140 -10.39 -10.47 2.97
CA GLN A 140 -11.00 -10.07 4.23
C GLN A 140 -11.04 -8.55 4.40
N MET A 141 -10.10 -7.84 3.78
CA MET A 141 -10.03 -6.38 3.72
C MET A 141 -10.29 -5.93 2.29
N VAL A 142 -11.11 -4.90 2.12
CA VAL A 142 -11.41 -4.35 0.79
C VAL A 142 -11.38 -2.84 0.79
N SER A 143 -11.04 -2.26 -0.36
CA SER A 143 -11.03 -0.82 -0.58
C SER A 143 -11.33 -0.48 -2.03
N ILE A 144 -11.58 0.80 -2.35
CA ILE A 144 -11.54 1.30 -3.72
C ILE A 144 -10.08 1.66 -4.05
N HIS A 145 -9.62 1.26 -5.23
CA HIS A 145 -8.25 1.52 -5.71
C HIS A 145 -8.15 2.87 -6.40
N ASP A 146 -7.28 3.73 -5.87
CA ASP A 146 -6.93 5.04 -6.42
C ASP A 146 -8.16 5.87 -6.87
N PRO A 147 -9.14 6.15 -5.97
CA PRO A 147 -10.29 6.99 -6.32
C PRO A 147 -9.89 8.43 -6.66
N ASP A 148 -8.72 8.87 -6.26
CA ASP A 148 -8.11 10.14 -6.65
C ASP A 148 -7.80 10.19 -8.15
N GLU A 149 -7.27 9.12 -8.73
CA GLU A 149 -7.03 9.03 -10.18
C GLU A 149 -8.36 9.04 -10.95
N TYR A 150 -9.40 8.36 -10.43
CA TYR A 150 -10.72 8.37 -11.02
C TYR A 150 -11.34 9.77 -11.03
N LEU A 151 -11.20 10.51 -9.94
CA LEU A 151 -11.65 11.90 -9.84
C LEU A 151 -10.83 12.85 -10.72
N ALA A 152 -9.50 12.68 -10.76
CA ALA A 152 -8.60 13.51 -11.55
C ALA A 152 -8.84 13.39 -13.07
N ALA A 153 -9.41 12.27 -13.52
CA ALA A 153 -9.78 12.06 -14.92
C ALA A 153 -11.12 12.72 -15.31
N ALA A 154 -11.74 13.53 -14.44
CA ALA A 154 -13.00 14.19 -14.72
C ALA A 154 -12.87 15.33 -15.74
N ASN A 155 -13.85 15.44 -16.63
CA ASN A 155 -13.98 16.53 -17.60
C ASN A 155 -14.84 17.68 -17.03
N GLY A 156 -14.27 18.43 -16.09
CA GLY A 156 -14.94 19.55 -15.46
C GLY A 156 -15.72 19.19 -14.19
N LEU A 157 -16.36 20.19 -13.59
CA LEU A 157 -16.96 20.07 -12.25
C LEU A 157 -18.16 19.11 -12.22
N GLU A 158 -19.00 19.12 -13.24
CA GLU A 158 -20.19 18.27 -13.31
C GLU A 158 -19.79 16.78 -13.36
N ASP A 159 -18.82 16.41 -14.22
CA ASP A 159 -18.29 15.04 -14.30
C ASP A 159 -17.59 14.64 -12.98
N ALA A 160 -16.90 15.58 -12.33
CA ALA A 160 -16.26 15.31 -11.02
C ALA A 160 -17.30 14.96 -9.94
N GLU A 161 -18.45 15.63 -9.91
CA GLU A 161 -19.53 15.30 -8.97
C GLU A 161 -20.20 13.96 -9.29
N VAL A 162 -20.40 13.64 -10.58
CA VAL A 162 -20.88 12.31 -11.02
C VAL A 162 -19.90 11.22 -10.54
N ARG A 163 -18.61 11.38 -10.81
CA ARG A 163 -17.58 10.42 -10.38
C ARG A 163 -17.49 10.29 -8.86
N TYR A 164 -17.69 11.38 -8.13
CA TYR A 164 -17.74 11.31 -6.67
C TYR A 164 -18.97 10.51 -6.19
N SER A 165 -20.12 10.70 -6.83
CA SER A 165 -21.31 9.89 -6.56
C SER A 165 -21.07 8.40 -6.88
N ASP A 166 -20.37 8.08 -7.97
CA ASP A 166 -20.00 6.69 -8.29
C ASP A 166 -19.13 6.07 -7.18
N ILE A 167 -18.15 6.84 -6.65
CA ILE A 167 -17.33 6.40 -5.52
C ILE A 167 -18.18 6.13 -4.28
N LEU A 168 -19.13 6.99 -3.93
CA LEU A 168 -20.01 6.77 -2.79
C LEU A 168 -20.89 5.53 -2.98
N ASN A 169 -21.42 5.31 -4.19
CA ASN A 169 -22.18 4.11 -4.52
C ASN A 169 -21.31 2.85 -4.44
N ALA A 170 -20.06 2.93 -4.87
CA ALA A 170 -19.07 1.86 -4.74
C ALA A 170 -18.78 1.54 -3.26
N TYR A 171 -18.66 2.55 -2.40
CA TYR A 171 -18.51 2.34 -0.95
C TYR A 171 -19.76 1.72 -0.33
N GLN A 172 -20.95 2.04 -0.81
CA GLN A 172 -22.17 1.37 -0.34
C GLN A 172 -22.08 -0.15 -0.58
N ALA A 173 -21.58 -0.59 -1.75
CA ALA A 173 -21.37 -2.02 -2.02
C ALA A 173 -20.36 -2.66 -1.04
N LEU A 174 -19.25 -1.97 -0.73
CA LEU A 174 -18.26 -2.46 0.24
C LEU A 174 -18.85 -2.58 1.65
N LEU A 175 -19.63 -1.61 2.08
CA LEU A 175 -20.31 -1.63 3.39
C LEU A 175 -21.36 -2.74 3.47
N ASP A 176 -22.07 -3.02 2.37
CA ASP A 176 -23.02 -4.12 2.29
C ASP A 176 -22.32 -5.49 2.35
N LEU A 177 -21.16 -5.65 1.68
CA LEU A 177 -20.31 -6.84 1.84
C LEU A 177 -19.86 -7.03 3.29
N LYS A 178 -19.48 -5.95 3.98
CA LYS A 178 -19.09 -5.99 5.39
C LYS A 178 -20.28 -6.36 6.28
N LYS A 179 -21.45 -5.75 6.06
CA LYS A 179 -22.69 -6.05 6.79
C LYS A 179 -23.13 -7.49 6.60
N ALA A 180 -22.92 -8.05 5.41
CA ALA A 180 -23.22 -9.45 5.11
C ALA A 180 -22.16 -10.44 5.67
N GLY A 181 -21.12 -9.95 6.36
CA GLY A 181 -20.04 -10.78 6.90
C GLY A 181 -19.09 -11.37 5.85
N ARG A 182 -19.15 -10.88 4.61
CA ARG A 182 -18.30 -11.36 3.51
C ARG A 182 -16.88 -10.80 3.56
N VAL A 183 -16.72 -9.62 4.15
CA VAL A 183 -15.44 -8.99 4.45
C VAL A 183 -15.43 -8.48 5.90
N GLN A 184 -14.26 -8.33 6.47
CA GLN A 184 -14.11 -7.90 7.87
C GLN A 184 -13.94 -6.38 7.98
N SER A 185 -13.32 -5.74 6.98
CA SER A 185 -13.05 -4.31 7.03
C SER A 185 -13.05 -3.64 5.67
N VAL A 186 -13.44 -2.35 5.69
CA VAL A 186 -13.52 -1.49 4.52
C VAL A 186 -12.59 -0.30 4.70
N GLY A 187 -11.77 -0.02 3.69
CA GLY A 187 -10.82 1.09 3.72
C GLY A 187 -10.68 1.81 2.39
N ILE A 188 -9.58 2.56 2.27
CA ILE A 188 -9.20 3.29 1.07
C ILE A 188 -7.70 3.18 0.84
N GLY A 189 -7.27 3.02 -0.41
CA GLY A 189 -5.87 3.15 -0.82
C GLY A 189 -5.74 4.23 -1.89
N CYS A 190 -4.95 5.29 -1.62
CA CYS A 190 -4.94 6.49 -2.44
C CYS A 190 -3.62 7.25 -2.30
N LYS A 191 -3.20 7.97 -3.35
CA LYS A 191 -2.00 8.81 -3.38
C LYS A 191 -2.29 10.22 -2.87
N ASP A 192 -3.44 10.80 -3.25
CA ASP A 192 -3.87 12.09 -2.74
C ASP A 192 -4.67 11.94 -1.43
N TRP A 193 -3.99 12.17 -0.32
CA TRP A 193 -4.58 12.09 1.01
C TRP A 193 -5.74 13.08 1.24
N LYS A 194 -5.86 14.17 0.45
CA LYS A 194 -6.99 15.09 0.53
C LYS A 194 -8.28 14.46 -0.01
N VAL A 195 -8.16 13.55 -0.98
CA VAL A 195 -9.28 12.73 -1.42
C VAL A 195 -9.69 11.75 -0.33
N ILE A 196 -8.73 11.14 0.40
CA ILE A 196 -9.04 10.34 1.59
C ILE A 196 -9.82 11.19 2.60
N GLN A 197 -9.35 12.38 2.91
CA GLN A 197 -9.99 13.29 3.86
C GLN A 197 -11.41 13.68 3.42
N ARG A 198 -11.65 13.89 2.12
CA ARG A 198 -12.98 14.15 1.57
C ARG A 198 -13.90 12.94 1.79
N ILE A 199 -13.46 11.74 1.41
CA ILE A 199 -14.27 10.52 1.52
C ILE A 199 -14.57 10.15 2.97
N CYS A 200 -13.64 10.35 3.91
CA CYS A 200 -13.87 10.11 5.33
C CYS A 200 -14.99 10.98 5.96
N LYS A 201 -15.42 12.08 5.29
CA LYS A 201 -16.58 12.88 5.73
C LYS A 201 -17.91 12.19 5.43
N ASP A 202 -17.96 11.41 4.36
CA ASP A 202 -19.18 10.79 3.84
C ASP A 202 -19.24 9.28 4.11
N VAL A 203 -18.09 8.64 4.33
CA VAL A 203 -17.97 7.18 4.51
C VAL A 203 -17.21 6.85 5.78
N LYS A 204 -17.77 5.99 6.61
CA LYS A 204 -17.08 5.45 7.80
C LYS A 204 -16.13 4.32 7.37
N LEU A 205 -14.84 4.59 7.39
CA LEU A 205 -13.80 3.62 7.06
C LEU A 205 -13.21 2.97 8.33
N ASP A 206 -12.68 1.75 8.18
CA ASP A 206 -11.94 1.06 9.23
C ASP A 206 -10.44 1.35 9.16
N TRP A 207 -9.93 1.60 7.95
CA TRP A 207 -8.53 1.89 7.70
C TRP A 207 -8.33 2.75 6.45
N VAL A 208 -7.20 3.44 6.42
CA VAL A 208 -6.73 4.18 5.24
C VAL A 208 -5.30 3.76 4.90
N MET A 209 -4.98 3.67 3.61
CA MET A 209 -3.61 3.48 3.10
C MET A 209 -3.20 4.74 2.35
N ILE A 210 -2.19 5.43 2.87
CA ILE A 210 -1.63 6.66 2.29
C ILE A 210 -0.39 6.28 1.51
N ALA A 211 -0.38 6.54 0.20
CA ALA A 211 0.76 6.23 -0.67
C ALA A 211 1.53 7.50 -1.06
N ASN A 212 2.89 7.43 -1.07
CA ASN A 212 3.82 8.48 -1.51
C ASN A 212 3.80 9.81 -0.74
N SER A 213 2.76 10.11 0.03
CA SER A 213 2.56 11.42 0.64
C SER A 213 3.19 11.55 2.03
N LEU A 214 3.41 10.42 2.74
CA LEU A 214 4.06 10.39 4.05
C LEU A 214 5.40 9.66 3.95
N THR A 215 6.45 10.38 3.59
CA THR A 215 7.80 9.86 3.44
C THR A 215 8.80 10.79 4.12
N VAL A 216 10.04 10.34 4.30
CA VAL A 216 11.11 11.22 4.84
C VAL A 216 11.34 12.46 3.98
N HIS A 217 11.00 12.41 2.68
CA HIS A 217 11.07 13.57 1.77
C HIS A 217 9.78 14.42 1.76
N SER A 218 8.62 13.78 1.83
CA SER A 218 7.30 14.44 1.76
C SER A 218 6.51 14.12 3.03
N HIS A 219 6.18 15.12 3.84
CA HIS A 219 5.44 14.96 5.10
C HIS A 219 4.75 16.28 5.50
N PRO A 220 3.73 16.71 4.73
CA PRO A 220 3.01 17.94 5.03
C PRO A 220 2.43 17.94 6.45
N THR A 221 2.49 19.06 7.15
CA THR A 221 1.99 19.17 8.54
C THR A 221 0.51 18.87 8.62
N ASP A 222 -0.28 19.36 7.67
CA ASP A 222 -1.73 19.11 7.61
C ASP A 222 -2.07 17.63 7.36
N LEU A 223 -1.19 16.86 6.70
CA LEU A 223 -1.33 15.40 6.63
C LEU A 223 -1.09 14.73 7.99
N ILE A 224 -0.10 15.21 8.74
CA ILE A 224 0.20 14.66 10.06
C ILE A 224 -0.95 14.95 11.03
N ASP A 225 -1.51 16.17 10.98
CA ASP A 225 -2.70 16.54 11.75
C ASP A 225 -3.89 15.63 11.38
N PHE A 226 -4.12 15.41 10.09
CA PHE A 226 -5.16 14.50 9.63
C PHE A 226 -4.96 13.05 10.11
N ILE A 227 -3.72 12.55 10.17
CA ILE A 227 -3.41 11.22 10.75
C ILE A 227 -3.78 11.18 12.25
N GLY A 228 -3.54 12.26 12.99
CA GLY A 228 -4.00 12.41 14.38
C GLY A 228 -5.52 12.35 14.51
N ASP A 229 -6.24 13.00 13.60
CA ASP A 229 -7.71 12.96 13.55
C ASP A 229 -8.22 11.54 13.26
N LEU A 230 -7.61 10.82 12.30
CA LEU A 230 -7.94 9.43 11.98
C LEU A 230 -7.73 8.51 13.19
N GLN A 231 -6.61 8.68 13.89
CA GLN A 231 -6.31 7.92 15.12
C GLN A 231 -7.36 8.15 16.20
N SER A 232 -7.78 9.42 16.41
CA SER A 232 -8.80 9.78 17.39
C SER A 232 -10.17 9.14 17.10
N GLN A 233 -10.48 8.92 15.81
CA GLN A 233 -11.68 8.25 15.33
C GLN A 233 -11.56 6.71 15.34
N GLY A 234 -10.39 6.21 15.72
CA GLY A 234 -10.09 4.78 15.73
C GLY A 234 -9.90 4.19 14.33
N ILE A 235 -9.61 4.99 13.31
CA ILE A 235 -9.29 4.53 11.94
C ILE A 235 -7.81 4.16 11.89
N SER A 236 -7.50 2.97 11.39
CA SER A 236 -6.11 2.52 11.26
C SER A 236 -5.44 3.18 10.05
N VAL A 237 -4.19 3.58 10.19
CA VAL A 237 -3.40 4.19 9.11
C VAL A 237 -2.29 3.26 8.66
N ILE A 238 -2.28 2.93 7.38
CA ILE A 238 -1.24 2.18 6.69
C ILE A 238 -0.46 3.18 5.84
N ASN A 239 0.85 3.24 6.02
CA ASN A 239 1.73 4.04 5.18
C ASN A 239 2.35 3.17 4.08
N SER A 240 2.34 3.62 2.86
CA SER A 240 2.87 2.85 1.72
C SER A 240 3.73 3.71 0.79
N ALA A 241 4.49 3.05 -0.09
CA ALA A 241 5.39 3.70 -1.04
C ALA A 241 6.39 4.69 -0.39
N VAL A 242 6.87 4.36 0.82
CA VAL A 242 7.77 5.20 1.64
C VAL A 242 9.13 5.48 1.00
N PHE A 243 9.48 4.76 -0.06
CA PHE A 243 10.69 4.96 -0.83
C PHE A 243 10.52 5.89 -2.03
N ASN A 244 9.30 6.50 -2.21
CA ASN A 244 8.94 7.34 -3.36
C ASN A 244 9.31 6.69 -4.71
N GLY A 245 8.83 5.48 -4.97
CA GLY A 245 9.15 4.72 -6.18
C GLY A 245 10.59 4.19 -6.22
N GLY A 246 11.25 4.10 -5.07
CA GLY A 246 12.63 3.66 -4.93
C GLY A 246 13.66 4.80 -5.01
N PHE A 247 13.23 6.04 -5.30
CA PHE A 247 14.14 7.18 -5.40
C PHE A 247 14.99 7.39 -4.16
N LEU A 248 14.39 7.27 -2.99
CA LEU A 248 15.07 7.47 -1.70
C LEU A 248 16.08 6.36 -1.37
N THR A 249 16.04 5.25 -2.10
CA THR A 249 16.93 4.10 -1.92
C THR A 249 17.82 3.82 -3.14
N GLY A 250 17.90 4.76 -4.10
CA GLY A 250 18.88 4.74 -5.19
C GLY A 250 18.31 4.60 -6.60
N SER A 251 17.02 4.34 -6.77
CA SER A 251 16.37 4.36 -8.08
C SER A 251 16.31 5.79 -8.66
N ASP A 252 16.14 5.89 -9.96
CA ASP A 252 15.91 7.18 -10.64
C ASP A 252 14.41 7.48 -10.83
N TYR A 253 13.51 6.71 -10.18
CA TYR A 253 12.07 6.93 -10.25
C TYR A 253 11.56 7.55 -8.95
N TYR A 254 10.96 8.75 -9.05
CA TYR A 254 10.25 9.42 -7.96
C TYR A 254 8.75 9.37 -8.22
N ASN A 255 7.98 8.80 -7.28
CA ASN A 255 6.53 8.61 -7.41
C ASN A 255 6.14 8.00 -8.77
N TYR A 256 6.86 6.93 -9.17
CA TYR A 256 6.67 6.16 -10.40
C TYR A 256 7.00 6.90 -11.71
N GLN A 257 7.59 8.11 -11.62
CA GLN A 257 8.05 8.87 -12.79
C GLN A 257 9.58 8.96 -12.78
N LYS A 258 10.20 8.76 -13.95
CA LYS A 258 11.64 8.90 -14.09
C LYS A 258 12.05 10.35 -13.87
N VAL A 259 12.99 10.58 -12.96
CA VAL A 259 13.54 11.90 -12.67
C VAL A 259 14.59 12.25 -13.70
N ASN A 260 14.39 13.34 -14.43
CA ASN A 260 15.35 13.83 -15.41
C ASN A 260 16.35 14.80 -14.75
N TYR A 261 17.63 14.51 -14.88
CA TYR A 261 18.71 15.47 -14.58
C TYR A 261 18.55 16.72 -15.47
N HIS A 262 19.10 17.85 -15.01
CA HIS A 262 19.08 19.14 -15.71
C HIS A 262 17.68 19.76 -15.86
N THR A 263 16.73 19.33 -15.04
CA THR A 263 15.49 20.04 -14.80
C THR A 263 15.50 20.66 -13.41
N THR A 264 14.90 21.82 -13.24
CA THR A 264 14.85 22.51 -11.94
C THR A 264 14.32 21.62 -10.82
N ASN A 265 13.34 20.77 -11.13
CA ASN A 265 12.74 19.86 -10.15
C ASN A 265 13.64 18.64 -9.90
N GLY A 266 14.19 18.06 -10.96
CA GLY A 266 15.11 16.92 -10.85
C GLY A 266 16.37 17.28 -10.06
N ASP A 267 16.99 18.42 -10.34
CA ASP A 267 18.17 18.87 -9.62
C ASP A 267 17.89 19.09 -8.12
N LYS A 268 16.70 19.61 -7.76
CA LYS A 268 16.27 19.73 -6.35
C LYS A 268 16.14 18.38 -5.67
N LEU A 269 15.52 17.39 -6.34
CA LEU A 269 15.33 16.03 -5.82
C LEU A 269 16.68 15.33 -5.60
N TYR A 270 17.60 15.41 -6.59
CA TYR A 270 18.92 14.80 -6.46
C TYR A 270 19.78 15.51 -5.40
N LEU A 271 19.70 16.83 -5.27
CA LEU A 271 20.38 17.58 -4.21
C LEU A 271 19.87 17.19 -2.83
N TRP A 272 18.55 17.04 -2.68
CA TRP A 272 17.94 16.59 -1.44
C TRP A 272 18.42 15.17 -1.10
N ARG A 273 18.37 14.24 -2.05
CA ARG A 273 18.86 12.85 -1.88
C ARG A 273 20.33 12.80 -1.50
N TYR A 274 21.17 13.61 -2.15
CA TYR A 274 22.59 13.72 -1.81
C TYR A 274 22.80 14.13 -0.35
N LYS A 275 22.11 15.16 0.12
CA LYS A 275 22.18 15.61 1.54
C LYS A 275 21.68 14.53 2.49
N PHE A 276 20.59 13.86 2.17
CA PHE A 276 20.04 12.74 2.93
C PHE A 276 21.07 11.62 3.07
N TYR A 277 21.67 11.18 1.97
CA TYR A 277 22.68 10.14 1.98
C TYR A 277 23.95 10.55 2.74
N THR A 278 24.33 11.81 2.68
CA THR A 278 25.46 12.34 3.45
C THR A 278 25.22 12.19 4.96
N ILE A 279 24.01 12.49 5.43
CA ILE A 279 23.65 12.30 6.84
C ILE A 279 23.54 10.81 7.17
N CYS A 280 22.88 10.01 6.34
CA CYS A 280 22.82 8.55 6.51
C CYS A 280 24.23 7.95 6.67
N LYS A 281 25.15 8.29 5.79
CA LYS A 281 26.55 7.83 5.86
C LYS A 281 27.25 8.26 7.14
N ARG A 282 27.04 9.51 7.58
CA ARG A 282 27.66 10.06 8.80
C ARG A 282 27.22 9.30 10.05
N PHE A 283 25.99 8.82 10.11
CA PHE A 283 25.43 8.12 11.24
C PHE A 283 25.36 6.59 11.05
N GLU A 284 25.93 6.07 9.96
CA GLU A 284 25.91 4.64 9.60
C GLU A 284 24.49 4.07 9.50
N VAL A 285 23.54 4.89 9.04
CA VAL A 285 22.13 4.49 8.84
C VAL A 285 21.91 4.15 7.37
N ASP A 286 21.33 2.98 7.10
CA ASP A 286 20.88 2.64 5.75
C ASP A 286 19.71 3.56 5.33
N PRO A 287 19.71 4.16 4.12
CA PRO A 287 18.61 4.98 3.64
C PRO A 287 17.23 4.30 3.72
N ALA A 288 17.15 2.99 3.44
CA ALA A 288 15.90 2.25 3.57
C ALA A 288 15.44 2.15 5.04
N GLN A 289 16.38 1.96 5.97
CA GLN A 289 16.08 2.00 7.41
C GLN A 289 15.49 3.36 7.81
N ALA A 290 16.12 4.46 7.41
CA ALA A 290 15.61 5.80 7.72
C ALA A 290 14.21 6.03 7.15
N CYS A 291 13.94 5.59 5.91
CA CYS A 291 12.60 5.72 5.30
C CYS A 291 11.53 4.90 6.03
N VAL A 292 11.84 3.65 6.40
CA VAL A 292 10.91 2.76 7.10
C VAL A 292 10.66 3.27 8.53
N GLU A 293 11.71 3.63 9.25
CA GLU A 293 11.59 4.17 10.60
C GLU A 293 10.77 5.46 10.61
N PHE A 294 11.07 6.42 9.73
CA PHE A 294 10.28 7.64 9.60
C PHE A 294 8.80 7.32 9.36
N GLY A 295 8.53 6.50 8.33
CA GLY A 295 7.17 6.18 7.90
C GLY A 295 6.34 5.47 8.96
N LEU A 296 6.95 4.68 9.84
CA LEU A 296 6.27 3.90 10.87
C LEU A 296 6.21 4.62 12.22
N GLN A 297 7.17 5.53 12.50
CA GLN A 297 7.27 6.20 13.80
C GLN A 297 6.34 7.42 13.94
N ILE A 298 5.74 7.92 12.89
CA ILE A 298 4.74 8.99 13.00
C ILE A 298 3.57 8.50 13.86
N LYS A 299 3.19 9.30 14.87
CA LYS A 299 2.05 8.98 15.74
C LYS A 299 0.79 8.79 14.90
N GLY A 300 0.02 7.74 15.18
CA GLY A 300 -1.19 7.39 14.45
C GLY A 300 -0.98 6.42 13.28
N VAL A 301 0.24 6.23 12.77
CA VAL A 301 0.53 5.19 11.76
C VAL A 301 0.59 3.83 12.44
N ASN A 302 -0.17 2.85 11.94
CA ASN A 302 -0.26 1.50 12.50
C ASN A 302 0.64 0.50 11.78
N ALA A 303 0.78 0.63 10.45
CA ALA A 303 1.51 -0.33 9.64
C ALA A 303 2.22 0.36 8.46
N ILE A 304 3.19 -0.33 7.90
CA ILE A 304 3.87 0.05 6.67
C ILE A 304 3.70 -1.05 5.61
N ALA A 305 3.38 -0.65 4.37
CA ALA A 305 3.30 -1.59 3.26
C ALA A 305 4.57 -1.51 2.39
N LEU A 306 5.27 -2.65 2.27
CA LEU A 306 6.50 -2.77 1.49
C LEU A 306 6.34 -3.84 0.40
N ASN A 307 6.96 -3.61 -0.75
CA ASN A 307 7.00 -4.53 -1.88
C ASN A 307 8.43 -4.79 -2.34
N THR A 308 8.68 -5.93 -2.98
CA THR A 308 9.97 -6.25 -3.59
C THR A 308 9.80 -7.25 -4.74
N THR A 309 10.71 -7.19 -5.74
CA THR A 309 10.88 -8.19 -6.80
C THR A 309 11.94 -9.24 -6.44
N LYS A 310 12.56 -9.14 -5.23
CA LYS A 310 13.70 -9.96 -4.81
C LYS A 310 13.38 -10.71 -3.52
N PRO A 311 13.33 -12.06 -3.52
CA PRO A 311 13.02 -12.85 -2.32
C PRO A 311 13.93 -12.52 -1.12
N GLU A 312 15.23 -12.37 -1.36
CA GLU A 312 16.21 -12.06 -0.31
C GLU A 312 15.98 -10.70 0.39
N LYS A 313 15.22 -9.79 -0.24
CA LYS A 313 14.86 -8.50 0.35
C LYS A 313 13.71 -8.60 1.35
N VAL A 314 12.90 -9.65 1.29
CA VAL A 314 11.75 -9.82 2.22
C VAL A 314 12.24 -9.82 3.66
N LYS A 315 13.17 -10.70 4.00
CA LYS A 315 13.76 -10.77 5.35
C LYS A 315 14.43 -9.47 5.78
N LEU A 316 15.11 -8.79 4.84
CA LEU A 316 15.73 -7.50 5.11
C LEU A 316 14.68 -6.43 5.42
N ASN A 317 13.58 -6.37 4.65
CA ASN A 317 12.48 -5.44 4.89
C ASN A 317 11.81 -5.67 6.27
N ILE A 318 11.58 -6.93 6.65
CA ILE A 318 11.06 -7.28 7.97
C ILE A 318 12.02 -6.78 9.05
N ALA A 319 13.31 -7.01 8.88
CA ALA A 319 14.34 -6.59 9.85
C ALA A 319 14.47 -5.06 9.99
N LEU A 320 13.92 -4.25 9.06
CA LEU A 320 13.92 -2.78 9.19
C LEU A 320 12.87 -2.29 10.19
N ILE A 321 11.80 -3.06 10.47
CA ILE A 321 10.66 -2.62 11.28
C ILE A 321 11.08 -2.24 12.72
N GLY A 322 11.95 -3.02 13.33
CA GLY A 322 12.42 -2.76 14.71
C GLY A 322 13.68 -1.89 14.82
N LYS A 323 14.31 -1.55 13.68
CA LYS A 323 15.56 -0.78 13.70
C LYS A 323 15.31 0.67 14.05
N LYS A 324 16.21 1.24 14.87
CA LYS A 324 16.24 2.65 15.25
C LYS A 324 17.52 3.29 14.77
N ALA A 325 17.41 4.52 14.28
CA ALA A 325 18.56 5.35 13.96
C ALA A 325 19.27 5.77 15.27
N PRO A 326 20.62 5.94 15.26
CA PRO A 326 21.36 6.41 16.41
C PRO A 326 20.86 7.77 16.91
N GLU A 327 21.13 8.06 18.17
CA GLU A 327 20.86 9.36 18.77
C GLU A 327 21.48 10.48 17.93
N GLY A 328 20.75 11.58 17.76
CA GLY A 328 21.19 12.73 16.95
C GLY A 328 20.93 12.63 15.45
N PHE A 329 20.54 11.47 14.91
CA PHE A 329 20.26 11.33 13.48
C PHE A 329 19.10 12.23 13.02
N TRP A 330 17.96 12.11 13.69
CA TRP A 330 16.77 12.92 13.35
C TRP A 330 16.98 14.40 13.61
N GLN A 331 17.72 14.78 14.66
CA GLN A 331 18.13 16.16 14.92
C GLN A 331 18.99 16.71 13.78
N ALA A 332 19.93 15.90 13.25
CA ALA A 332 20.75 16.29 12.11
C ALA A 332 19.91 16.46 10.83
N MET A 333 18.89 15.62 10.61
CA MET A 333 17.93 15.76 9.50
C MET A 333 17.13 17.06 9.59
N ILE A 334 16.67 17.43 10.79
CA ILE A 334 15.97 18.70 11.06
C ILE A 334 16.91 19.91 10.84
N ALA A 335 18.10 19.86 11.42
CA ALA A 335 19.09 20.94 11.28
C ALA A 335 19.49 21.18 9.81
N ALA A 336 19.54 20.12 9.00
CA ALA A 336 19.78 20.20 7.55
C ALA A 336 18.55 20.63 6.74
N LYS A 337 17.40 20.87 7.38
CA LYS A 337 16.11 21.20 6.75
C LYS A 337 15.65 20.14 5.74
N LEU A 338 15.96 18.87 6.01
CA LEU A 338 15.48 17.73 5.23
C LEU A 338 14.15 17.18 5.73
N ILE A 339 13.86 17.36 7.02
CA ILE A 339 12.54 17.13 7.60
C ILE A 339 12.09 18.39 8.35
N HIS A 340 10.77 18.64 8.37
CA HIS A 340 10.18 19.87 8.87
C HIS A 340 9.25 19.66 10.07
N ILE A 341 9.24 18.44 10.63
CA ILE A 341 8.42 18.08 11.79
C ILE A 341 9.27 17.99 13.05
N SER A 342 8.63 18.23 14.21
CA SER A 342 9.26 18.01 15.51
C SER A 342 9.43 16.52 15.81
N ILE A 343 10.45 16.18 16.57
CA ILE A 343 10.66 14.81 17.09
C ILE A 343 9.48 14.35 17.94
N ASP A 344 8.78 15.27 18.60
CA ASP A 344 7.57 14.95 19.37
C ASP A 344 6.44 14.37 18.54
N THR A 345 6.50 14.48 17.20
CA THR A 345 5.57 13.86 16.26
C THR A 345 5.78 12.35 16.15
N PHE A 346 6.95 11.86 16.55
CA PHE A 346 7.26 10.44 16.58
C PHE A 346 6.63 9.75 17.80
N LYS A 347 6.35 8.47 17.66
CA LYS A 347 5.94 7.62 18.78
C LYS A 347 7.02 7.68 19.88
N SER A 348 6.60 7.83 21.12
CA SER A 348 7.53 7.69 22.26
C SER A 348 8.15 6.28 22.21
N ALA A 349 9.44 6.19 22.47
CA ALA A 349 10.06 4.89 22.66
C ALA A 349 9.33 4.20 23.83
N THR A 350 8.47 3.24 23.53
CA THR A 350 7.99 2.31 24.54
C THR A 350 9.24 1.56 25.02
N HIS A 351 9.63 1.77 26.27
CA HIS A 351 10.55 0.86 26.91
C HIS A 351 9.94 -0.54 26.78
N ALA A 352 10.52 -1.37 25.93
CA ALA A 352 10.26 -2.80 25.99
C ALA A 352 10.60 -3.20 27.44
N ASN A 353 9.58 -3.51 28.24
CA ASN A 353 9.79 -4.21 29.49
C ASN A 353 10.48 -5.53 29.13
N THR A 354 11.79 -5.52 29.27
CA THR A 354 12.58 -6.73 29.49
C THR A 354 12.27 -7.20 30.90
N ASP A 355 11.16 -7.87 31.08
CA ASP A 355 10.97 -8.78 32.19
C ASP A 355 11.33 -10.18 31.69
N LEU A 356 12.38 -10.70 32.32
CA LEU A 356 13.04 -12.00 32.20
C LEU A 356 12.10 -13.20 32.42
#